data_d71e29589974f07c87891ce61f4c3622
#
_entry.id   d71e29589974f07c87891ce61f4c3622
#
_cell.length_a   1.000
_cell.length_b   1.000
_cell.length_c   1.000
_cell.angle_alpha   90.00
_cell.angle_beta   90.00
_cell.angle_gamma   90.00
#
_symmetry.space_group_name_H-M   'P 1'
#
loop_
_entity.id
_entity.type
_entity.pdbx_description
1 polymer ?
#
loop_
_entity_poly.entity_id
_entity_poly.type
_entity_poly.pdbx_seq_one_letter_code
_entity_poly.pdbx_strand_id
1 'polypeptide(L)'
;MRLTDGATENEGRIEVRQNVEDWWGIVCDNSFDINDANVFCKMLGYTNGAEDYYIDSHFGHGNLDFHLDEMQCTGAEESFLDCPANSWNSHDCGLSEAAGVKCYPNPSKYYNFRTVVNQTSPLSLE
;
A
#
# COMPACT_ATOMS: atom_id res chain seq x y z
N MET A 1 4.37 -2.43 -7.71
CA MET A 1 3.73 -1.39 -6.90
C MET A 1 4.66 -0.89 -5.81
N ARG A 2 4.43 0.31 -5.34
CA ARG A 2 5.26 0.91 -4.28
C ARG A 2 4.47 1.98 -3.54
N LEU A 3 4.97 2.38 -2.37
CA LEU A 3 4.45 3.54 -1.63
C LEU A 3 5.46 4.67 -1.69
N THR A 4 4.99 5.90 -1.87
CA THR A 4 5.85 7.07 -1.99
C THR A 4 5.34 8.22 -1.14
N ASP A 5 6.29 9.04 -0.69
CA ASP A 5 6.05 10.32 0.00
C ASP A 5 5.36 10.20 1.36
N GLY A 6 5.41 9.02 1.97
CA GLY A 6 4.99 8.87 3.36
C GLY A 6 6.13 9.23 4.32
N ALA A 7 5.80 9.37 5.59
CA ALA A 7 6.78 9.66 6.62
C ALA A 7 7.66 8.43 6.93
N THR A 8 7.13 7.24 6.67
CA THR A 8 7.82 5.97 6.90
C THR A 8 7.58 5.06 5.71
N GLU A 9 8.35 3.97 5.63
CA GLU A 9 8.25 3.08 4.47
C GLU A 9 6.92 2.32 4.38
N ASN A 10 6.18 2.23 5.48
CA ASN A 10 4.92 1.49 5.52
C ASN A 10 3.69 2.36 5.23
N GLU A 11 3.89 3.58 4.77
CA GLU A 11 2.78 4.44 4.38
C GLU A 11 3.17 5.29 3.17
N GLY A 12 2.15 5.73 2.43
CA GLY A 12 2.39 6.63 1.32
C GLY A 12 1.33 6.53 0.25
N ARG A 13 1.53 7.32 -0.80
CA ARG A 13 0.73 7.27 -2.01
C ARG A 13 1.00 5.95 -2.73
N ILE A 14 -0.06 5.28 -3.17
CA ILE A 14 0.07 4.03 -3.91
C ILE A 14 0.45 4.35 -5.35
N GLU A 15 1.54 3.74 -5.82
CA GLU A 15 1.93 3.81 -7.22
C GLU A 15 2.00 2.41 -7.79
N VAL A 16 1.41 2.24 -8.97
CA VAL A 16 1.28 0.94 -9.64
C VAL A 16 1.75 1.02 -11.07
N ARG A 17 2.14 -0.12 -11.61
CA ARG A 17 2.40 -0.30 -13.04
C ARG A 17 2.22 -1.77 -13.37
N GLN A 18 1.91 -2.07 -14.64
CA GLN A 18 1.63 -3.45 -15.03
C GLN A 18 2.92 -4.28 -15.20
N ASN A 19 4.01 -3.63 -15.57
CA ASN A 19 5.30 -4.29 -15.73
C ASN A 19 6.41 -3.24 -15.62
N VAL A 20 7.67 -3.69 -15.64
CA VAL A 20 8.81 -2.80 -15.40
C VAL A 20 9.02 -1.78 -16.52
N GLU A 21 8.42 -1.99 -17.69
CA GLU A 21 8.55 -1.05 -18.82
C GLU A 21 7.43 -0.02 -18.85
N ASP A 22 6.41 -0.19 -18.02
CA ASP A 22 5.29 0.73 -17.94
C ASP A 22 5.64 1.94 -17.06
N TRP A 23 4.96 3.05 -17.32
CA TRP A 23 5.07 4.22 -16.45
C TRP A 23 4.39 3.93 -15.12
N TRP A 24 4.94 4.51 -14.05
CA TRP A 24 4.22 4.51 -12.77
C TRP A 24 2.98 5.37 -12.89
N GLY A 25 1.89 4.92 -12.27
CA GLY A 25 0.65 5.68 -12.17
C GLY A 25 0.07 5.51 -10.79
N ILE A 26 -1.00 6.26 -10.52
CA ILE A 26 -1.60 6.30 -9.19
C ILE A 26 -3.00 5.71 -9.21
N VAL A 27 -3.56 5.52 -8.02
CA VAL A 27 -4.86 4.92 -7.80
C VAL A 27 -5.81 6.03 -7.36
N CYS A 28 -6.97 6.11 -8.03
CA CYS A 28 -8.00 7.06 -7.66
C CYS A 28 -8.70 6.62 -6.38
N ASP A 29 -9.09 7.58 -5.56
CA ASP A 29 -9.74 7.29 -4.28
C ASP A 29 -11.24 7.02 -4.39
N ASN A 30 -11.82 7.13 -5.58
CA ASN A 30 -13.23 6.79 -5.79
C ASN A 30 -13.46 5.32 -5.44
N SER A 31 -14.37 5.06 -4.53
CA SER A 31 -14.71 3.73 -4.02
C SER A 31 -13.59 3.06 -3.22
N PHE A 32 -12.47 3.74 -3.01
CA PHE A 32 -11.32 3.18 -2.27
C PHE A 32 -11.63 3.15 -0.78
N ASP A 33 -11.41 1.98 -0.16
CA ASP A 33 -11.66 1.81 1.27
C ASP A 33 -10.59 0.91 1.91
N ILE A 34 -10.83 0.51 3.17
CA ILE A 34 -9.87 -0.29 3.92
C ILE A 34 -9.65 -1.67 3.30
N ASN A 35 -10.65 -2.21 2.59
CA ASN A 35 -10.49 -3.50 1.94
C ASN A 35 -9.49 -3.42 0.79
N ASP A 36 -9.54 -2.34 0.02
CA ASP A 36 -8.56 -2.09 -1.03
C ASP A 36 -7.18 -1.90 -0.43
N ALA A 37 -7.10 -1.12 0.64
CA ALA A 37 -5.85 -0.88 1.34
C ALA A 37 -5.22 -2.18 1.84
N ASN A 38 -6.04 -3.09 2.36
CA ASN A 38 -5.55 -4.39 2.83
C ASN A 38 -4.87 -5.18 1.71
N VAL A 39 -5.46 -5.19 0.51
CA VAL A 39 -4.87 -5.92 -0.61
C VAL A 39 -3.50 -5.33 -0.96
N PHE A 40 -3.40 -4.01 -1.07
CA PHE A 40 -2.13 -3.36 -1.39
C PHE A 40 -1.07 -3.61 -0.31
N CYS A 41 -1.45 -3.50 0.96
CA CYS A 41 -0.49 -3.70 2.05
C CYS A 41 0.03 -5.14 2.07
N LYS A 42 -0.84 -6.12 1.88
CA LYS A 42 -0.42 -7.53 1.87
C LYS A 42 0.50 -7.82 0.68
N MET A 43 0.21 -7.25 -0.47
CA MET A 43 1.06 -7.41 -1.65
C MET A 43 2.46 -6.84 -1.42
N LEU A 44 2.57 -5.80 -0.61
CA LEU A 44 3.85 -5.20 -0.27
C LEU A 44 4.59 -5.97 0.83
N GLY A 45 3.99 -7.04 1.34
CA GLY A 45 4.63 -7.88 2.35
C GLY A 45 4.25 -7.54 3.78
N TYR A 46 3.30 -6.64 4.00
CA TYR A 46 2.81 -6.31 5.33
C TYR A 46 1.70 -7.28 5.69
N THR A 47 2.05 -8.36 6.39
CA THR A 47 1.17 -9.51 6.59
C THR A 47 -0.07 -9.20 7.43
N ASN A 48 -0.04 -8.14 8.23
CA ASN A 48 -1.18 -7.75 9.04
C ASN A 48 -2.11 -6.77 8.35
N GLY A 49 -1.82 -6.44 7.07
CA GLY A 49 -2.71 -5.60 6.27
C GLY A 49 -2.58 -4.13 6.57
N ALA A 50 -3.65 -3.39 6.32
CA ALA A 50 -3.67 -1.94 6.43
C ALA A 50 -4.17 -1.48 7.78
N GLU A 51 -3.48 -0.51 8.34
CA GLU A 51 -3.94 0.20 9.52
C GLU A 51 -4.96 1.27 9.14
N ASP A 52 -4.75 1.93 8.00
CA ASP A 52 -5.61 3.02 7.55
C ASP A 52 -5.47 3.20 6.04
N TYR A 53 -6.39 3.97 5.47
CA TYR A 53 -6.31 4.39 4.08
C TYR A 53 -6.55 5.89 4.01
N TYR A 54 -6.11 6.51 2.92
CA TYR A 54 -6.17 7.95 2.77
C TYR A 54 -6.72 8.32 1.41
N ILE A 55 -7.51 9.39 1.38
CA ILE A 55 -8.11 9.95 0.18
C ILE A 55 -7.59 11.37 -0.02
N ASP A 56 -8.07 12.03 -1.07
CA ASP A 56 -7.84 13.46 -1.30
C ASP A 56 -6.36 13.81 -1.45
N SER A 57 -5.58 12.90 -2.06
CA SER A 57 -4.15 13.12 -2.30
C SER A 57 -3.40 13.48 -1.01
N HIS A 58 -3.72 12.78 0.07
CA HIS A 58 -3.11 13.02 1.38
C HIS A 58 -1.57 13.05 1.30
N PHE A 59 -0.99 12.17 0.48
CA PHE A 59 0.46 12.10 0.28
C PHE A 59 0.88 12.75 -1.05
N GLY A 60 0.02 13.62 -1.63
CA GLY A 60 0.29 14.23 -2.92
C GLY A 60 -0.07 13.31 -4.09
N HIS A 61 0.07 13.82 -5.31
CA HIS A 61 -0.24 13.08 -6.53
C HIS A 61 0.98 12.71 -7.37
N GLY A 62 2.16 13.21 -7.02
CA GLY A 62 3.42 12.85 -7.68
C GLY A 62 3.52 13.28 -9.13
N ASN A 63 2.62 14.12 -9.62
CA ASN A 63 2.53 14.51 -11.04
C ASN A 63 2.38 13.30 -11.97
N LEU A 64 1.69 12.25 -11.48
CA LEU A 64 1.46 11.04 -12.25
C LEU A 64 0.02 10.96 -12.70
N ASP A 65 -0.21 10.21 -13.79
CA ASP A 65 -1.56 9.91 -14.26
C ASP A 65 -2.16 8.76 -13.45
N PHE A 66 -3.50 8.64 -13.52
CA PHE A 66 -4.21 7.57 -12.84
C PHE A 66 -4.22 6.31 -13.71
N HIS A 67 -3.83 5.19 -13.12
CA HIS A 67 -3.92 3.88 -13.77
C HIS A 67 -5.17 3.13 -13.34
N LEU A 68 -5.65 3.33 -12.12
CA LEU A 68 -6.78 2.59 -11.55
C LEU A 68 -7.81 3.54 -10.97
N ASP A 69 -9.09 3.18 -11.16
CA ASP A 69 -10.22 3.93 -10.63
C ASP A 69 -11.33 2.95 -10.27
N GLU A 70 -12.17 3.32 -9.31
CA GLU A 70 -13.31 2.55 -8.86
C GLU A 70 -12.95 1.16 -8.38
N MET A 71 -11.86 1.04 -7.64
CA MET A 71 -11.46 -0.23 -7.06
C MET A 71 -12.45 -0.66 -5.98
N GLN A 72 -12.82 -1.95 -5.99
CA GLN A 72 -13.79 -2.50 -5.07
C GLN A 72 -13.35 -3.87 -4.60
N CYS A 73 -12.18 -3.94 -3.96
CA CYS A 73 -11.66 -5.18 -3.43
C CYS A 73 -12.49 -5.66 -2.25
N THR A 74 -12.57 -6.99 -2.06
CA THR A 74 -13.18 -7.57 -0.86
C THR A 74 -12.23 -7.57 0.32
N GLY A 75 -10.93 -7.45 0.06
CA GLY A 75 -9.90 -7.52 1.07
C GLY A 75 -9.20 -8.88 1.09
N ALA A 76 -9.75 -9.87 0.41
CA ALA A 76 -9.22 -11.23 0.40
C ALA A 76 -8.42 -11.56 -0.87
N GLU A 77 -8.43 -10.68 -1.85
CA GLU A 77 -7.71 -10.93 -3.10
C GLU A 77 -6.19 -10.97 -2.83
N GLU A 78 -5.50 -11.81 -3.60
CA GLU A 78 -4.04 -11.90 -3.50
C GLU A 78 -3.33 -10.84 -4.33
N SER A 79 -4.03 -10.23 -5.27
CA SER A 79 -3.49 -9.19 -6.13
C SER A 79 -4.55 -8.12 -6.36
N PHE A 80 -4.09 -6.85 -6.43
CA PHE A 80 -5.01 -5.77 -6.79
C PHE A 80 -5.60 -5.98 -8.19
N LEU A 81 -4.92 -6.74 -9.05
CA LEU A 81 -5.40 -7.04 -10.39
C LEU A 81 -6.65 -7.94 -10.38
N ASP A 82 -6.91 -8.62 -9.27
CA ASP A 82 -8.09 -9.45 -9.11
C ASP A 82 -9.30 -8.69 -8.56
N CYS A 83 -9.12 -7.43 -8.19
CA CYS A 83 -10.21 -6.62 -7.67
C CYS A 83 -11.02 -6.03 -8.81
N PRO A 84 -12.35 -5.92 -8.66
CA PRO A 84 -13.15 -5.16 -9.63
C PRO A 84 -12.67 -3.71 -9.68
N ALA A 85 -12.55 -3.18 -10.87
CA ALA A 85 -12.15 -1.80 -11.10
C ALA A 85 -12.47 -1.45 -12.56
N ASN A 86 -12.39 -0.17 -12.89
CA ASN A 86 -12.45 0.26 -14.28
C ASN A 86 -11.25 -0.29 -15.03
N SER A 87 -11.35 -0.32 -16.35
CA SER A 87 -10.23 -0.73 -17.19
C SER A 87 -9.02 0.15 -16.93
N TRP A 88 -7.84 -0.42 -17.10
CA TRP A 88 -6.58 0.28 -16.90
C TRP A 88 -6.58 1.62 -17.65
N ASN A 89 -6.22 2.70 -16.96
CA ASN A 89 -6.20 4.08 -17.45
C ASN A 89 -7.58 4.71 -17.70
N SER A 90 -8.68 4.04 -17.37
CA SER A 90 -10.02 4.59 -17.52
C SER A 90 -10.43 5.25 -16.20
N HIS A 91 -10.49 6.57 -16.17
CA HIS A 91 -10.83 7.29 -14.94
C HIS A 91 -11.43 8.66 -15.24
N ASP A 92 -12.09 9.22 -14.23
CA ASP A 92 -12.57 10.60 -14.26
C ASP A 92 -11.98 11.40 -13.10
N CYS A 93 -10.75 11.08 -12.70
CA CYS A 93 -10.16 11.59 -11.47
C CYS A 93 -9.28 12.82 -11.72
N GLY A 94 -9.28 13.74 -10.76
CA GLY A 94 -8.39 14.88 -10.76
C GLY A 94 -7.24 14.67 -9.78
N LEU A 95 -6.27 15.58 -9.82
CA LEU A 95 -5.03 15.43 -9.05
C LEU A 95 -5.24 15.45 -7.54
N SER A 96 -6.41 15.87 -7.07
CA SER A 96 -6.74 15.85 -5.64
C SER A 96 -7.33 14.53 -5.18
N GLU A 97 -7.30 13.48 -6.02
CA GLU A 97 -8.01 12.23 -5.74
C GLU A 97 -7.10 11.00 -5.66
N ALA A 98 -5.83 11.20 -5.34
CA ALA A 98 -4.90 10.08 -5.21
C ALA A 98 -5.06 9.36 -3.87
N ALA A 99 -5.16 8.03 -3.93
CA ALA A 99 -5.31 7.19 -2.75
C ALA A 99 -3.95 6.84 -2.13
N GLY A 100 -3.96 6.65 -0.82
CA GLY A 100 -2.80 6.21 -0.08
C GLY A 100 -3.17 5.23 1.00
N VAL A 101 -2.18 4.62 1.60
CA VAL A 101 -2.37 3.64 2.67
C VAL A 101 -1.33 3.81 3.76
N LYS A 102 -1.67 3.27 4.94
CA LYS A 102 -0.73 3.03 6.01
C LYS A 102 -0.88 1.58 6.41
N CYS A 103 0.20 0.82 6.27
CA CYS A 103 0.20 -0.60 6.58
C CYS A 103 0.69 -0.83 8.00
N TYR A 104 0.17 -1.86 8.66
CA TYR A 104 0.73 -2.29 9.94
C TYR A 104 2.15 -2.78 9.68
N PRO A 105 3.15 -2.25 10.40
CA PRO A 105 4.51 -2.74 10.22
C PRO A 105 4.61 -4.19 10.67
N ASN A 106 5.42 -4.96 9.97
CA ASN A 106 5.68 -6.33 10.40
C ASN A 106 6.48 -6.33 11.69
N PRO A 107 6.34 -7.37 12.52
CA PRO A 107 7.23 -7.53 13.67
C PRO A 107 8.67 -7.50 13.21
N SER A 108 9.47 -6.68 13.87
CA SER A 108 10.84 -6.45 13.44
C SER A 108 11.71 -7.66 13.79
N LYS A 109 12.68 -7.93 12.94
CA LYS A 109 13.69 -8.94 13.22
C LYS A 109 14.47 -8.59 14.48
N TYR A 110 14.70 -7.32 14.70
CA TYR A 110 15.40 -6.86 15.89
C TYR A 110 14.59 -7.16 17.14
N TYR A 111 13.30 -6.95 17.08
CA TYR A 111 12.44 -7.25 18.21
C TYR A 111 12.52 -8.74 18.56
N ASN A 112 12.35 -9.60 17.57
CA ASN A 112 12.40 -11.04 17.79
C ASN A 112 13.78 -11.49 18.26
N PHE A 113 14.80 -10.93 17.69
CA PHE A 113 16.16 -11.23 18.07
C PHE A 113 16.44 -10.86 19.52
N ARG A 114 16.04 -9.67 19.92
CA ARG A 114 16.23 -9.22 21.30
C ARG A 114 15.48 -10.10 22.29
N THR A 115 14.30 -10.52 21.93
CA THR A 115 13.52 -11.40 22.78
C THR A 115 14.25 -12.71 23.03
N VAL A 116 14.85 -13.26 21.99
CA VAL A 116 15.59 -14.50 22.09
C VAL A 116 16.91 -14.33 22.86
N VAL A 117 17.66 -13.29 22.50
CA VAL A 117 19.02 -13.09 23.04
C VAL A 117 19.00 -12.67 24.49
N ASN A 118 18.12 -11.79 24.85
CA ASN A 118 18.07 -11.24 26.21
C ASN A 118 17.60 -12.27 27.22
N GLN A 119 17.23 -13.32 26.78
CA GLN A 119 16.87 -14.38 27.66
C GLN A 119 18.04 -15.28 27.94
N THR A 120 18.82 -14.40 27.72
CA THR A 120 19.78 -14.73 27.72
C THR A 120 20.54 -14.19 27.57
N SER A 121 19.71 -13.46 27.16
CA SER A 121 20.32 -13.06 26.86
C SER A 121 20.62 -12.78 26.69
N PRO A 122 20.67 -12.80 26.65
CA PRO A 122 21.05 -12.55 26.32
C PRO A 122 21.33 -12.44 25.85
N LEU A 123 21.23 -12.42 25.53
CA LEU A 123 21.60 -12.43 24.91
C LEU A 123 21.79 -12.50 24.43
N SER A 124 21.85 -12.48 24.46
CA SER A 124 22.15 -12.58 23.89
C SER A 124 22.10 -12.65 23.28
N LEU A 125 21.95 -12.49 23.04
CA LEU A 125 22.07 -12.56 22.36
C LEU A 125 21.92 -12.58 21.91
N GLU A 126 21.66 -12.35 22.00
CA GLU A 126 21.77 -12.43 21.59
C GLU A 126 21.76 -12.46 21.28
#